data_959c7ac394b9e2f93fe2ee62e0048040
#
_entry.id   959c7ac394b9e2f93fe2ee62e0048040
#
_cell.length_a   1.000
_cell.length_b   1.000
_cell.length_c   1.000
_cell.angle_alpha   90.00
_cell.angle_beta   90.00
_cell.angle_gamma   90.00
#
_symmetry.space_group_name_H-M   'P 1'
#
loop_
_entity.id
_entity.type
_entity.pdbx_description
1 polymer ?
#
loop_
_entity_poly.entity_id
_entity_poly.type
_entity_poly.pdbx_seq_one_letter_code
_entity_poly.pdbx_strand_id
1 'polypeptide(L)'
;PSLQEGFWVGDAQISSFINGWVCGDYEFLRHNIEVGATALQNTPMMNALTPTDWDTSIPMWAFNWITSIEEYVRMTRDQSLPLSLYPTIRQVMRYYAGFLDERGGLLINAWNMLDWAALDIQNHCVVTGQQALFAYCLDYTAGLAEEAGFPEEARSFREKARFAREYIDRVLWNEEKCAFADGWSPEGGLSKTVSTQTNTLLVLFDGILDPEKKRVTQDHVSDRSERFLQAGSPFFLFYVYEVLVAQGKLKDVLEGIKLRWGEMTRYDCKTCWEVFPGFYEVSRTRSYCHSWSTSPAYFLGRYALGVERAADGFDEIRLHAVDAGLSWCEGSIPTRHGRIDVRWSREGTRPKYLL
;
A
#
# COMPACT_ATOMS: atom_id res chain seq x y z
N PRO A 1 -19.47 -9.61 -16.12
CA PRO A 1 -20.00 -9.09 -14.86
C PRO A 1 -18.97 -9.26 -13.77
N SER A 2 -18.75 -8.22 -12.98
CA SER A 2 -17.90 -8.30 -11.80
C SER A 2 -18.65 -9.06 -10.71
N LEU A 3 -17.96 -9.92 -9.96
CA LEU A 3 -18.49 -10.53 -8.74
C LEU A 3 -18.34 -9.57 -7.53
N GLN A 4 -17.84 -8.36 -7.76
CA GLN A 4 -17.53 -7.35 -6.76
C GLN A 4 -18.73 -6.37 -6.66
N GLU A 5 -19.72 -6.72 -5.84
CA GLU A 5 -20.91 -5.87 -5.65
C GLU A 5 -20.85 -5.00 -4.38
N GLY A 6 -19.86 -5.23 -3.51
CA GLY A 6 -19.63 -4.44 -2.30
C GLY A 6 -18.47 -3.46 -2.43
N PHE A 7 -18.49 -2.41 -1.60
CA PHE A 7 -17.36 -1.51 -1.46
C PHE A 7 -16.28 -2.17 -0.58
N TRP A 8 -15.25 -2.70 -1.22
CA TRP A 8 -14.10 -3.28 -0.55
C TRP A 8 -13.11 -2.20 -0.14
N VAL A 9 -12.87 -2.08 1.15
CA VAL A 9 -12.11 -0.97 1.74
C VAL A 9 -10.65 -0.93 1.25
N GLY A 10 -10.02 -2.10 1.13
CA GLY A 10 -8.64 -2.19 0.64
C GLY A 10 -8.50 -1.89 -0.85
N ASP A 11 -9.45 -2.32 -1.68
CA ASP A 11 -9.52 -1.98 -3.11
C ASP A 11 -9.65 -0.47 -3.31
N ALA A 12 -10.47 0.16 -2.46
CA ALA A 12 -10.73 1.58 -2.53
C ALA A 12 -9.48 2.43 -2.32
N GLN A 13 -8.51 1.99 -1.52
CA GLN A 13 -7.26 2.72 -1.30
C GLN A 13 -6.51 2.96 -2.61
N ILE A 14 -6.10 1.89 -3.29
CA ILE A 14 -5.29 2.01 -4.52
C ILE A 14 -6.10 2.68 -5.62
N SER A 15 -7.38 2.32 -5.77
CA SER A 15 -8.27 2.95 -6.75
C SER A 15 -8.37 4.45 -6.55
N SER A 16 -8.47 4.91 -5.30
CA SER A 16 -8.55 6.32 -4.95
C SER A 16 -7.25 7.07 -5.20
N PHE A 17 -6.11 6.45 -4.90
CA PHE A 17 -4.80 7.04 -5.19
C PHE A 17 -4.61 7.24 -6.69
N ILE A 18 -4.93 6.22 -7.48
CA ILE A 18 -4.83 6.30 -8.93
C ILE A 18 -5.77 7.39 -9.46
N ASN A 19 -7.03 7.41 -8.99
CA ASN A 19 -8.00 8.41 -9.41
C ASN A 19 -7.57 9.84 -9.05
N GLY A 20 -7.05 10.06 -7.85
CA GLY A 20 -6.51 11.36 -7.42
C GLY A 20 -5.37 11.86 -8.31
N TRP A 21 -4.44 10.97 -8.69
CA TRP A 21 -3.30 11.31 -9.55
C TRP A 21 -3.63 11.44 -11.03
N VAL A 22 -4.61 10.68 -11.53
CA VAL A 22 -4.93 10.61 -12.97
C VAL A 22 -6.10 11.51 -13.34
N CYS A 23 -7.12 11.59 -12.47
CA CYS A 23 -8.35 12.34 -12.72
C CYS A 23 -8.46 13.62 -11.88
N GLY A 24 -7.74 13.73 -10.76
CA GLY A 24 -7.84 14.87 -9.84
C GLY A 24 -9.15 14.93 -9.07
N ASP A 25 -9.85 13.81 -8.98
CA ASP A 25 -11.13 13.72 -8.26
C ASP A 25 -10.89 13.40 -6.78
N TYR A 26 -10.60 14.44 -6.01
CA TYR A 26 -10.34 14.32 -4.58
C TYR A 26 -11.63 14.12 -3.77
N GLU A 27 -12.79 14.52 -4.29
CA GLU A 27 -14.08 14.24 -3.68
C GLU A 27 -14.42 12.76 -3.72
N PHE A 28 -14.02 12.05 -4.80
CA PHE A 28 -14.13 10.61 -4.86
C PHE A 28 -13.29 9.92 -3.78
N LEU A 29 -12.04 10.36 -3.57
CA LEU A 29 -11.18 9.84 -2.49
C LEU A 29 -11.81 10.12 -1.10
N ARG A 30 -12.30 11.35 -0.87
CA ARG A 30 -13.00 11.72 0.36
C ARG A 30 -14.22 10.83 0.60
N HIS A 31 -15.08 10.68 -0.41
CA HIS A 31 -16.25 9.82 -0.33
C HIS A 31 -15.90 8.38 0.03
N ASN A 32 -14.87 7.80 -0.58
CA ASN A 32 -14.40 6.45 -0.26
C ASN A 32 -13.94 6.31 1.19
N ILE A 33 -13.27 7.33 1.73
CA ILE A 33 -12.86 7.38 3.15
C ILE A 33 -14.09 7.41 4.07
N GLU A 34 -15.08 8.25 3.76
CA GLU A 34 -16.32 8.39 4.53
C GLU A 34 -17.16 7.09 4.48
N VAL A 35 -17.26 6.45 3.30
CA VAL A 35 -17.93 5.15 3.15
C VAL A 35 -17.17 4.07 3.94
N GLY A 36 -15.84 4.05 3.87
CA GLY A 36 -15.00 3.11 4.65
C GLY A 36 -15.25 3.22 6.15
N ALA A 37 -15.46 4.43 6.68
CA ALA A 37 -15.78 4.63 8.09
C ALA A 37 -17.09 3.94 8.51
N THR A 38 -18.03 3.70 7.59
CA THR A 38 -19.29 2.97 7.88
C THR A 38 -19.08 1.47 8.11
N ALA A 39 -17.94 0.90 7.71
CA ALA A 39 -17.60 -0.50 7.93
C ALA A 39 -17.41 -0.88 9.40
N LEU A 40 -17.42 0.10 10.31
CA LEU A 40 -17.35 -0.10 11.77
C LEU A 40 -18.73 -0.17 12.45
N GLN A 41 -19.82 -0.03 11.73
CA GLN A 41 -21.14 0.07 12.35
C GLN A 41 -21.57 -1.19 13.11
N ASN A 42 -21.10 -2.37 12.69
CA ASN A 42 -21.53 -3.66 13.23
C ASN A 42 -20.46 -4.36 14.08
N THR A 43 -19.21 -3.96 14.01
CA THR A 43 -18.10 -4.59 14.72
C THR A 43 -16.98 -3.57 15.00
N PRO A 44 -16.30 -3.68 16.15
CA PRO A 44 -15.10 -2.89 16.41
C PRO A 44 -13.93 -3.22 15.47
N MET A 45 -13.88 -4.45 14.95
CA MET A 45 -12.98 -4.83 13.86
C MET A 45 -13.61 -4.41 12.54
N MET A 46 -12.98 -3.47 11.86
CA MET A 46 -13.48 -2.95 10.58
C MET A 46 -13.76 -4.07 9.59
N ASN A 47 -14.98 -4.15 9.06
CA ASN A 47 -15.30 -5.08 8.00
C ASN A 47 -14.50 -4.77 6.74
N ALA A 48 -14.13 -5.82 6.02
CA ALA A 48 -13.38 -5.70 4.77
C ALA A 48 -14.17 -5.02 3.65
N LEU A 49 -15.50 -5.09 3.71
CA LEU A 49 -16.42 -4.44 2.76
C LEU A 49 -17.65 -3.86 3.47
N THR A 50 -18.32 -2.91 2.82
CA THR A 50 -19.51 -2.22 3.32
C THR A 50 -20.38 -1.70 2.16
N PRO A 51 -21.74 -1.63 2.27
CA PRO A 51 -22.51 -2.31 3.31
C PRO A 51 -22.54 -3.82 3.10
N THR A 52 -22.60 -4.58 4.16
CA THR A 52 -22.68 -6.04 4.10
C THR A 52 -23.23 -6.61 5.41
N ASP A 53 -23.86 -7.78 5.32
CA ASP A 53 -24.18 -8.67 6.44
C ASP A 53 -23.14 -9.81 6.60
N TRP A 54 -22.17 -9.85 5.71
CA TRP A 54 -21.05 -10.80 5.78
C TRP A 54 -20.00 -10.28 6.78
N ASP A 55 -19.92 -10.94 7.92
CA ASP A 55 -18.90 -10.64 8.94
C ASP A 55 -17.53 -11.16 8.49
N THR A 56 -16.77 -10.30 7.82
CA THR A 56 -15.42 -10.59 7.35
C THR A 56 -14.50 -9.40 7.54
N SER A 57 -13.33 -9.66 8.11
CA SER A 57 -12.32 -8.64 8.37
C SER A 57 -10.98 -9.05 7.77
N ILE A 58 -10.37 -8.12 7.06
CA ILE A 58 -9.00 -8.20 6.58
C ILE A 58 -8.23 -7.06 7.28
N PRO A 59 -7.42 -7.35 8.31
CA PRO A 59 -6.81 -6.29 9.12
C PRO A 59 -5.98 -5.29 8.32
N MET A 60 -5.25 -5.75 7.29
CA MET A 60 -4.50 -4.86 6.40
C MET A 60 -5.39 -3.78 5.79
N TRP A 61 -6.66 -4.08 5.49
CA TRP A 61 -7.56 -3.14 4.83
C TRP A 61 -8.07 -2.04 5.76
N ALA A 62 -8.18 -2.33 7.06
CA ALA A 62 -8.41 -1.29 8.06
C ALA A 62 -7.24 -0.30 8.12
N PHE A 63 -6.02 -0.81 8.02
CA PHE A 63 -4.81 0.04 7.99
C PHE A 63 -4.68 0.79 6.66
N ASN A 64 -5.04 0.18 5.54
CA ASN A 64 -5.12 0.84 4.24
C ASN A 64 -6.14 1.99 4.23
N TRP A 65 -7.24 1.86 4.95
CA TRP A 65 -8.19 2.96 5.13
C TRP A 65 -7.54 4.17 5.81
N ILE A 66 -6.74 3.94 6.84
CA ILE A 66 -5.99 5.01 7.54
C ILE A 66 -4.97 5.67 6.61
N THR A 67 -4.22 4.89 5.83
CA THR A 67 -3.26 5.47 4.86
C THR A 67 -3.95 6.20 3.72
N SER A 68 -5.20 5.87 3.39
CA SER A 68 -6.01 6.66 2.45
C SER A 68 -6.32 8.05 2.98
N ILE A 69 -6.57 8.19 4.28
CA ILE A 69 -6.82 9.48 4.94
C ILE A 69 -5.55 10.34 4.88
N GLU A 70 -4.38 9.76 5.16
CA GLU A 70 -3.11 10.45 5.03
C GLU A 70 -2.87 10.96 3.61
N GLU A 71 -3.06 10.12 2.59
CA GLU A 71 -2.85 10.51 1.20
C GLU A 71 -3.87 11.59 0.76
N TYR A 72 -5.11 11.54 1.25
CA TYR A 72 -6.08 12.62 1.03
C TYR A 72 -5.55 13.97 1.52
N VAL A 73 -4.99 14.01 2.74
CA VAL A 73 -4.37 15.23 3.28
C VAL A 73 -3.20 15.68 2.43
N ARG A 74 -2.34 14.75 2.03
CA ARG A 74 -1.18 15.06 1.16
C ARG A 74 -1.60 15.59 -0.21
N MET A 75 -2.74 15.16 -0.75
CA MET A 75 -3.26 15.66 -2.02
C MET A 75 -3.98 17.00 -1.89
N THR A 76 -4.69 17.24 -0.78
CA THR A 76 -5.63 18.36 -0.65
C THR A 76 -5.21 19.43 0.36
N ARG A 77 -4.37 19.08 1.34
CA ARG A 77 -4.08 19.85 2.57
C ARG A 77 -5.29 20.05 3.48
N ASP A 78 -6.36 19.29 3.28
CA ASP A 78 -7.54 19.37 4.15
C ASP A 78 -7.36 18.52 5.41
N GLN A 79 -6.97 19.18 6.51
CA GLN A 79 -6.85 18.55 7.84
C GLN A 79 -8.21 18.40 8.54
N SER A 80 -9.28 18.99 8.02
CA SER A 80 -10.58 18.93 8.68
C SER A 80 -11.18 17.52 8.65
N LEU A 81 -10.94 16.77 7.55
CA LEU A 81 -11.45 15.41 7.42
C LEU A 81 -10.81 14.45 8.44
N PRO A 82 -9.47 14.30 8.53
CA PRO A 82 -8.88 13.39 9.52
C PRO A 82 -9.21 13.78 10.97
N LEU A 83 -9.28 15.06 11.30
CA LEU A 83 -9.69 15.51 12.64
C LEU A 83 -11.14 15.16 12.95
N SER A 84 -12.05 15.29 11.97
CA SER A 84 -13.44 14.86 12.13
C SER A 84 -13.59 13.34 12.30
N LEU A 85 -12.74 12.57 11.64
CA LEU A 85 -12.68 11.09 11.72
C LEU A 85 -11.82 10.56 12.87
N TYR A 86 -11.11 11.45 13.60
CA TYR A 86 -10.23 11.02 14.68
C TYR A 86 -10.90 10.09 15.71
N PRO A 87 -12.15 10.32 16.17
CA PRO A 87 -12.83 9.38 17.07
C PRO A 87 -12.95 7.97 16.50
N THR A 88 -13.20 7.84 15.20
CA THR A 88 -13.31 6.57 14.47
C THR A 88 -11.93 5.90 14.31
N ILE A 89 -10.93 6.66 13.84
CA ILE A 89 -9.54 6.19 13.70
C ILE A 89 -9.01 5.69 15.05
N ARG A 90 -9.21 6.46 16.08
CA ARG A 90 -8.86 6.12 17.48
C ARG A 90 -9.50 4.81 17.94
N GLN A 91 -10.80 4.61 17.64
CA GLN A 91 -11.53 3.39 17.98
C GLN A 91 -10.90 2.18 17.28
N VAL A 92 -10.66 2.26 15.96
CA VAL A 92 -10.00 1.23 15.17
C VAL A 92 -8.64 0.88 15.76
N MET A 93 -7.79 1.88 15.96
CA MET A 93 -6.41 1.64 16.40
C MET A 93 -6.32 1.14 17.84
N ARG A 94 -7.20 1.59 18.73
CA ARG A 94 -7.30 1.03 20.10
C ARG A 94 -7.75 -0.42 20.08
N TYR A 95 -8.71 -0.76 19.22
CA TYR A 95 -9.20 -2.13 19.10
C TYR A 95 -8.11 -3.07 18.59
N TYR A 96 -7.44 -2.72 17.49
CA TYR A 96 -6.32 -3.51 16.98
C TYR A 96 -5.14 -3.58 17.96
N ALA A 97 -4.85 -2.50 18.68
CA ALA A 97 -3.81 -2.50 19.71
C ALA A 97 -4.10 -3.45 20.89
N GLY A 98 -5.36 -3.82 21.09
CA GLY A 98 -5.78 -4.84 22.08
C GLY A 98 -5.34 -6.26 21.71
N PHE A 99 -4.93 -6.52 20.46
CA PHE A 99 -4.39 -7.81 20.02
C PHE A 99 -2.86 -7.91 20.12
N LEU A 100 -2.18 -6.85 20.59
CA LEU A 100 -0.75 -6.96 20.89
C LEU A 100 -0.53 -7.96 22.03
N ASP A 101 0.25 -8.97 21.75
CA ASP A 101 0.70 -9.92 22.79
C ASP A 101 1.75 -9.26 23.71
N GLU A 102 2.14 -9.97 24.77
CA GLU A 102 3.12 -9.51 25.77
C GLU A 102 4.52 -9.24 25.19
N ARG A 103 4.81 -9.69 23.96
CA ARG A 103 6.06 -9.49 23.25
C ARG A 103 5.98 -8.38 22.20
N GLY A 104 4.78 -7.85 21.91
CA GLY A 104 4.53 -6.81 20.92
C GLY A 104 4.06 -7.34 19.56
N GLY A 105 3.74 -8.62 19.45
CA GLY A 105 3.17 -9.23 18.24
C GLY A 105 1.68 -8.92 18.09
N LEU A 106 1.25 -8.44 16.93
CA LEU A 106 -0.15 -8.22 16.59
C LEU A 106 -0.80 -9.58 16.22
N LEU A 107 -1.15 -10.37 17.23
CA LEU A 107 -1.71 -11.71 17.06
C LEU A 107 -3.22 -11.64 16.84
N ILE A 108 -3.66 -11.77 15.60
CA ILE A 108 -5.07 -11.66 15.23
C ILE A 108 -5.56 -12.97 14.61
N ASN A 109 -6.78 -13.35 14.96
CA ASN A 109 -7.52 -14.42 14.27
C ASN A 109 -8.51 -13.79 13.28
N ALA A 110 -8.11 -13.67 12.03
CA ALA A 110 -8.88 -13.08 10.95
C ALA A 110 -8.44 -13.62 9.58
N TRP A 111 -9.04 -13.15 8.51
CA TRP A 111 -8.51 -13.40 7.18
C TRP A 111 -7.27 -12.52 6.94
N ASN A 112 -6.10 -13.05 7.30
CA ASN A 112 -4.81 -12.36 7.23
C ASN A 112 -4.25 -12.34 5.81
N MET A 113 -4.98 -11.73 4.89
CA MET A 113 -4.60 -11.61 3.48
C MET A 113 -3.65 -10.43 3.27
N LEU A 114 -2.51 -10.67 2.61
CA LEU A 114 -1.65 -9.63 2.06
C LEU A 114 -1.79 -9.51 0.55
N ASP A 115 -1.87 -10.64 -0.14
CA ASP A 115 -1.86 -10.72 -1.61
C ASP A 115 -2.48 -12.04 -2.07
N TRP A 116 -2.87 -12.13 -3.32
CA TRP A 116 -3.17 -13.39 -4.00
C TRP A 116 -1.86 -14.13 -4.33
N ALA A 117 -1.29 -14.78 -3.34
CA ALA A 117 -0.04 -15.54 -3.43
C ALA A 117 -0.03 -16.68 -2.40
N ALA A 118 0.81 -17.68 -2.60
CA ALA A 118 0.91 -18.86 -1.73
C ALA A 118 1.74 -18.58 -0.46
N LEU A 119 1.40 -17.52 0.27
CA LEU A 119 2.01 -17.17 1.54
C LEU A 119 1.68 -18.19 2.63
N ASP A 120 2.66 -18.60 3.42
CA ASP A 120 2.46 -19.43 4.62
C ASP A 120 1.98 -18.55 5.79
N ILE A 121 0.77 -18.02 5.66
CA ILE A 121 0.10 -17.16 6.63
C ILE A 121 -1.19 -17.86 7.08
N GLN A 122 -1.31 -18.03 8.40
CA GLN A 122 -2.50 -18.64 9.02
C GLN A 122 -3.51 -17.56 9.44
N ASN A 123 -4.75 -17.99 9.72
CA ASN A 123 -5.76 -17.05 10.24
C ASN A 123 -5.39 -16.52 11.63
N HIS A 124 -4.79 -17.37 12.49
CA HIS A 124 -4.35 -16.98 13.82
C HIS A 124 -2.82 -16.81 13.82
N CYS A 125 -2.37 -15.63 13.47
CA CYS A 125 -0.92 -15.34 13.40
C CYS A 125 -0.61 -13.84 13.49
N VAL A 126 0.66 -13.55 13.72
CA VAL A 126 1.27 -12.25 13.49
C VAL A 126 1.76 -12.24 12.05
N VAL A 127 1.27 -11.33 11.23
CA VAL A 127 1.71 -11.16 9.83
C VAL A 127 2.72 -10.02 9.76
N THR A 128 3.92 -10.30 9.30
CA THR A 128 5.05 -9.36 9.38
C THR A 128 4.78 -8.03 8.65
N GLY A 129 4.33 -8.10 7.40
CA GLY A 129 4.02 -6.89 6.64
C GLY A 129 2.84 -6.10 7.20
N GLN A 130 1.83 -6.80 7.72
CA GLN A 130 0.67 -6.18 8.38
C GLN A 130 1.08 -5.51 9.69
N GLN A 131 1.99 -6.10 10.45
CA GLN A 131 2.53 -5.52 11.67
C GLN A 131 3.29 -4.22 11.42
N ALA A 132 4.07 -4.14 10.32
CA ALA A 132 4.76 -2.92 9.93
C ALA A 132 3.76 -1.80 9.58
N LEU A 133 2.75 -2.11 8.79
CA LEU A 133 1.69 -1.16 8.44
C LEU A 133 0.89 -0.72 9.67
N PHE A 134 0.59 -1.63 10.60
CA PHE A 134 -0.05 -1.29 11.87
C PHE A 134 0.78 -0.31 12.70
N ALA A 135 2.09 -0.55 12.83
CA ALA A 135 2.98 0.36 13.57
C ALA A 135 3.03 1.75 12.92
N TYR A 136 3.04 1.82 11.60
CA TYR A 136 2.94 3.08 10.85
C TYR A 136 1.61 3.81 11.14
N CYS A 137 0.48 3.09 11.09
CA CYS A 137 -0.83 3.67 11.41
C CYS A 137 -0.94 4.17 12.86
N LEU A 138 -0.26 3.51 13.81
CA LEU A 138 -0.16 3.99 15.20
C LEU A 138 0.56 5.33 15.29
N ASP A 139 1.68 5.50 14.56
CA ASP A 139 2.40 6.78 14.53
C ASP A 139 1.59 7.89 13.86
N TYR A 140 0.90 7.60 12.76
CA TYR A 140 -0.01 8.55 12.13
C TYR A 140 -1.14 8.97 13.08
N THR A 141 -1.76 7.98 13.75
CA THR A 141 -2.82 8.23 14.75
C THR A 141 -2.31 9.04 15.94
N ALA A 142 -1.06 8.84 16.35
CA ALA A 142 -0.43 9.62 17.40
C ALA A 142 -0.29 11.10 17.01
N GLY A 143 0.07 11.39 15.75
CA GLY A 143 0.08 12.76 15.22
C GLY A 143 -1.30 13.42 15.30
N LEU A 144 -2.33 12.72 14.84
CA LEU A 144 -3.72 13.21 14.93
C LEU A 144 -4.18 13.41 16.38
N ALA A 145 -3.75 12.54 17.31
CA ALA A 145 -4.06 12.68 18.72
C ALA A 145 -3.47 13.96 19.32
N GLU A 146 -2.24 14.33 18.95
CA GLU A 146 -1.61 15.59 19.37
C GLU A 146 -2.38 16.79 18.82
N GLU A 147 -2.71 16.78 17.52
CA GLU A 147 -3.48 17.86 16.88
C GLU A 147 -4.89 18.00 17.51
N ALA A 148 -5.50 16.87 17.89
CA ALA A 148 -6.79 16.85 18.57
C ALA A 148 -6.74 17.17 20.08
N GLY A 149 -5.55 17.43 20.65
CA GLY A 149 -5.38 17.83 22.05
C GLY A 149 -5.31 16.66 23.04
N PHE A 150 -4.90 15.44 22.59
CA PHE A 150 -4.76 14.24 23.42
C PHE A 150 -3.29 13.75 23.51
N PRO A 151 -2.36 14.52 24.10
CA PRO A 151 -0.91 14.19 24.07
C PRO A 151 -0.55 12.89 24.79
N GLU A 152 -1.26 12.53 25.87
CA GLU A 152 -1.03 11.27 26.58
C GLU A 152 -1.40 10.05 25.73
N GLU A 153 -2.47 10.17 24.95
CA GLU A 153 -2.86 9.12 24.00
C GLU A 153 -1.87 9.00 22.85
N ALA A 154 -1.39 10.14 22.33
CA ALA A 154 -0.34 10.17 21.33
C ALA A 154 0.92 9.43 21.79
N ARG A 155 1.36 9.67 23.03
CA ARG A 155 2.49 8.95 23.64
C ARG A 155 2.22 7.45 23.68
N SER A 156 1.05 7.03 24.13
CA SER A 156 0.66 5.61 24.20
C SER A 156 0.67 4.93 22.82
N PHE A 157 0.21 5.61 21.78
CA PHE A 157 0.27 5.07 20.41
C PHE A 157 1.71 4.92 19.90
N ARG A 158 2.58 5.91 20.12
CA ARG A 158 4.01 5.82 19.75
C ARG A 158 4.75 4.69 20.49
N GLU A 159 4.45 4.51 21.79
CA GLU A 159 5.02 3.40 22.57
C GLU A 159 4.62 2.04 21.97
N LYS A 160 3.35 1.88 21.58
CA LYS A 160 2.86 0.66 20.92
C LYS A 160 3.46 0.48 19.52
N ALA A 161 3.63 1.55 18.76
CA ALA A 161 4.28 1.50 17.45
C ALA A 161 5.72 1.00 17.56
N ARG A 162 6.47 1.55 18.52
CA ARG A 162 7.84 1.10 18.80
C ARG A 162 7.87 -0.36 19.24
N PHE A 163 7.00 -0.76 20.16
CA PHE A 163 6.92 -2.14 20.65
C PHE A 163 6.60 -3.15 19.54
N ALA A 164 5.72 -2.78 18.62
CA ALA A 164 5.41 -3.59 17.43
C ALA A 164 6.63 -3.74 16.50
N ARG A 165 7.45 -2.69 16.30
CA ARG A 165 8.68 -2.77 15.49
C ARG A 165 9.78 -3.58 16.18
N GLU A 166 9.92 -3.46 17.51
CA GLU A 166 10.85 -4.29 18.29
C GLU A 166 10.55 -5.78 18.14
N TYR A 167 9.25 -6.15 18.06
CA TYR A 167 8.84 -7.52 17.79
C TYR A 167 9.29 -7.99 16.40
N ILE A 168 9.13 -7.16 15.37
CA ILE A 168 9.57 -7.48 14.00
C ILE A 168 11.05 -7.88 14.00
N ASP A 169 11.91 -7.03 14.56
CA ASP A 169 13.36 -7.25 14.55
C ASP A 169 13.77 -8.48 15.38
N ARG A 170 13.09 -8.71 16.48
CA ARG A 170 13.49 -9.76 17.44
C ARG A 170 12.93 -11.14 17.10
N VAL A 171 11.69 -11.20 16.58
CA VAL A 171 10.94 -12.46 16.45
C VAL A 171 10.79 -12.92 15.00
N LEU A 172 10.65 -11.97 14.06
CA LEU A 172 10.26 -12.29 12.69
C LEU A 172 11.45 -12.42 11.72
N TRP A 173 12.66 -12.14 12.17
CA TRP A 173 13.86 -12.34 11.40
C TRP A 173 14.26 -13.84 11.35
N ASN A 174 14.42 -14.37 10.15
CA ASN A 174 14.93 -15.73 9.92
C ASN A 174 16.43 -15.66 9.62
N GLU A 175 17.26 -16.08 10.57
CA GLU A 175 18.73 -16.04 10.46
C GLU A 175 19.26 -16.92 9.33
N GLU A 176 18.68 -18.11 9.12
CA GLU A 176 19.09 -19.01 8.07
C GLU A 176 18.88 -18.42 6.66
N LYS A 177 17.74 -17.77 6.50
CA LYS A 177 17.37 -17.11 5.24
C LYS A 177 17.90 -15.68 5.13
N CYS A 178 18.48 -15.11 6.18
CA CYS A 178 18.85 -13.70 6.27
C CYS A 178 17.73 -12.78 5.72
N ALA A 179 16.48 -13.02 6.14
CA ALA A 179 15.29 -12.30 5.68
C ALA A 179 14.17 -12.39 6.70
N PHE A 180 13.23 -11.46 6.64
CA PHE A 180 12.02 -11.54 7.47
C PHE A 180 11.07 -12.61 6.93
N ALA A 181 10.62 -13.51 7.79
CA ALA A 181 9.56 -14.47 7.51
C ALA A 181 8.21 -13.76 7.36
N ASP A 182 7.26 -14.35 6.64
CA ASP A 182 5.97 -13.72 6.38
C ASP A 182 5.09 -13.60 7.63
N GLY A 183 5.35 -14.37 8.67
CA GLY A 183 4.65 -14.27 9.94
C GLY A 183 5.14 -15.25 11.00
N TRP A 184 4.43 -15.25 12.12
CA TRP A 184 4.59 -16.18 13.23
C TRP A 184 3.23 -16.59 13.79
N SER A 185 3.03 -17.87 14.08
CA SER A 185 1.82 -18.38 14.73
C SER A 185 2.14 -19.20 15.96
N PRO A 186 1.23 -19.24 16.97
CA PRO A 186 1.42 -20.08 18.14
C PRO A 186 1.54 -21.57 17.82
N GLU A 187 0.85 -22.04 16.79
CA GLU A 187 0.78 -23.44 16.39
C GLU A 187 1.94 -23.87 15.48
N GLY A 188 2.39 -22.96 14.58
CA GLY A 188 3.38 -23.27 13.53
C GLY A 188 4.75 -22.63 13.73
N GLY A 189 4.88 -21.71 14.69
CA GLY A 189 6.11 -20.94 14.84
C GLY A 189 6.34 -19.93 13.71
N LEU A 190 7.59 -19.73 13.33
CA LEU A 190 7.97 -18.81 12.25
C LEU A 190 7.56 -19.39 10.90
N SER A 191 6.93 -18.55 10.05
CA SER A 191 6.51 -18.91 8.69
C SER A 191 7.68 -19.48 7.87
N LYS A 192 7.40 -20.48 7.06
CA LYS A 192 8.39 -21.10 6.16
C LYS A 192 8.68 -20.26 4.93
N THR A 193 7.77 -19.33 4.57
CA THR A 193 7.95 -18.44 3.44
C THR A 193 8.60 -17.13 3.84
N VAL A 194 9.35 -16.58 2.91
CA VAL A 194 9.85 -15.22 2.87
C VAL A 194 9.41 -14.64 1.54
N SER A 195 8.83 -13.44 1.52
CA SER A 195 8.18 -12.91 0.32
C SER A 195 8.61 -11.50 -0.03
N THR A 196 8.46 -11.16 -1.30
CA THR A 196 8.56 -9.77 -1.76
C THR A 196 7.53 -8.89 -1.06
N GLN A 197 6.34 -9.42 -0.75
CA GLN A 197 5.27 -8.72 -0.07
C GLN A 197 5.71 -8.21 1.30
N THR A 198 6.20 -9.10 2.14
CA THR A 198 6.70 -8.77 3.48
C THR A 198 7.82 -7.74 3.42
N ASN A 199 8.83 -7.97 2.59
CA ASN A 199 9.97 -7.04 2.46
C ASN A 199 9.52 -5.65 1.96
N THR A 200 8.57 -5.59 1.03
CA THR A 200 8.01 -4.34 0.52
C THR A 200 7.33 -3.53 1.61
N LEU A 201 6.44 -4.14 2.39
CA LEU A 201 5.70 -3.44 3.45
C LEU A 201 6.64 -2.98 4.58
N LEU A 202 7.65 -3.80 4.92
CA LEU A 202 8.67 -3.42 5.90
C LEU A 202 9.45 -2.17 5.47
N VAL A 203 9.78 -2.06 4.19
CA VAL A 203 10.51 -0.89 3.64
C VAL A 203 9.58 0.33 3.56
N LEU A 204 8.37 0.18 3.02
CA LEU A 204 7.42 1.30 2.82
C LEU A 204 6.97 1.93 4.13
N PHE A 205 6.75 1.13 5.16
CA PHE A 205 6.15 1.56 6.42
C PHE A 205 7.15 1.61 7.57
N ASP A 206 8.44 1.68 7.24
CA ASP A 206 9.53 1.83 8.22
C ASP A 206 9.41 0.84 9.40
N GLY A 207 9.18 -0.43 9.06
CA GLY A 207 8.90 -1.49 10.03
C GLY A 207 10.13 -2.01 10.77
N ILE A 208 11.35 -1.69 10.34
CA ILE A 208 12.61 -2.27 10.81
C ILE A 208 13.42 -1.23 11.57
N LEU A 209 13.80 -1.54 12.82
CA LEU A 209 14.65 -0.68 13.65
C LEU A 209 16.15 -0.98 13.46
N ASP A 210 16.51 -2.25 13.23
CA ASP A 210 17.90 -2.66 13.01
C ASP A 210 18.41 -2.14 11.65
N PRO A 211 19.46 -1.28 11.64
CA PRO A 211 19.94 -0.66 10.39
C PRO A 211 20.50 -1.67 9.37
N GLU A 212 21.11 -2.76 9.81
CA GLU A 212 21.68 -3.74 8.90
C GLU A 212 20.58 -4.60 8.28
N LYS A 213 19.60 -5.07 9.07
CA LYS A 213 18.41 -5.75 8.57
C LYS A 213 17.63 -4.86 7.59
N LYS A 214 17.48 -3.57 7.90
CA LYS A 214 16.83 -2.60 7.02
C LYS A 214 17.54 -2.48 5.68
N ARG A 215 18.87 -2.36 5.69
CA ARG A 215 19.69 -2.29 4.48
C ARG A 215 19.54 -3.53 3.60
N VAL A 216 19.65 -4.71 4.20
CA VAL A 216 19.51 -5.99 3.48
C VAL A 216 18.10 -6.15 2.91
N THR A 217 17.06 -5.78 3.67
CA THR A 217 15.67 -5.90 3.24
C THR A 217 15.34 -5.00 2.04
N GLN A 218 15.98 -3.85 1.93
CA GLN A 218 15.83 -2.98 0.74
C GLN A 218 16.24 -3.70 -0.55
N ASP A 219 17.31 -4.48 -0.51
CA ASP A 219 17.80 -5.26 -1.67
C ASP A 219 16.84 -6.41 -2.01
N HIS A 220 16.20 -7.01 -1.01
CA HIS A 220 15.28 -8.13 -1.18
C HIS A 220 14.03 -7.77 -2.00
N VAL A 221 13.57 -6.53 -1.97
CA VAL A 221 12.38 -6.11 -2.76
C VAL A 221 12.60 -6.26 -4.27
N SER A 222 13.83 -6.12 -4.73
CA SER A 222 14.20 -6.30 -6.14
C SER A 222 14.70 -7.70 -6.50
N ASP A 223 14.84 -8.57 -5.52
CA ASP A 223 15.30 -9.96 -5.76
C ASP A 223 14.19 -10.78 -6.44
N ARG A 224 14.46 -11.25 -7.66
CA ARG A 224 13.55 -12.06 -8.47
C ARG A 224 13.90 -13.55 -8.44
N SER A 225 14.84 -13.95 -7.59
CA SER A 225 15.19 -15.37 -7.41
C SER A 225 14.04 -16.16 -6.76
N GLU A 226 14.10 -17.48 -6.88
CA GLU A 226 13.15 -18.39 -6.23
C GLU A 226 13.24 -18.39 -4.69
N ARG A 227 14.21 -17.69 -4.14
CA ARG A 227 14.35 -17.48 -2.69
C ARG A 227 13.15 -16.77 -2.11
N PHE A 228 12.60 -15.80 -2.84
CA PHE A 228 11.45 -15.01 -2.40
C PHE A 228 10.20 -15.37 -3.17
N LEU A 229 9.10 -15.59 -2.45
CA LEU A 229 7.79 -15.65 -3.06
C LEU A 229 7.47 -14.28 -3.68
N GLN A 230 7.17 -14.29 -4.98
CA GLN A 230 6.93 -13.06 -5.73
C GLN A 230 5.49 -12.56 -5.56
N ALA A 231 5.26 -11.25 -5.79
CA ALA A 231 3.93 -10.67 -5.79
C ALA A 231 3.03 -11.36 -6.84
N GLY A 232 1.86 -11.84 -6.39
CA GLY A 232 0.92 -12.63 -7.19
C GLY A 232 -0.13 -11.81 -7.92
N SER A 233 -0.42 -10.59 -7.45
CA SER A 233 -1.47 -9.75 -8.01
C SER A 233 -1.00 -8.36 -8.46
N PRO A 234 -1.73 -7.72 -9.39
CA PRO A 234 -1.52 -6.32 -9.73
C PRO A 234 -1.67 -5.38 -8.52
N PHE A 235 -2.55 -5.72 -7.56
CA PHE A 235 -2.72 -5.00 -6.31
C PHE A 235 -1.39 -4.84 -5.59
N PHE A 236 -0.69 -5.94 -5.34
CA PHE A 236 0.54 -5.89 -4.54
C PHE A 236 1.71 -5.29 -5.32
N LEU A 237 1.73 -5.40 -6.65
CA LEU A 237 2.75 -4.75 -7.48
C LEU A 237 2.72 -3.22 -7.37
N PHE A 238 1.60 -2.61 -6.99
CA PHE A 238 1.57 -1.19 -6.67
C PHE A 238 2.60 -0.84 -5.57
N TYR A 239 2.57 -1.55 -4.46
CA TYR A 239 3.50 -1.32 -3.35
C TYR A 239 4.95 -1.66 -3.71
N VAL A 240 5.18 -2.77 -4.42
CA VAL A 240 6.51 -3.15 -4.90
C VAL A 240 7.11 -2.06 -5.79
N TYR A 241 6.32 -1.52 -6.70
CA TYR A 241 6.77 -0.50 -7.64
C TYR A 241 7.04 0.85 -6.95
N GLU A 242 6.31 1.22 -5.90
CA GLU A 242 6.64 2.39 -5.07
C GLU A 242 8.05 2.26 -4.46
N VAL A 243 8.39 1.10 -3.92
CA VAL A 243 9.76 0.87 -3.40
C VAL A 243 10.80 0.92 -4.51
N LEU A 244 10.54 0.27 -5.64
CA LEU A 244 11.50 0.24 -6.76
C LEU A 244 11.75 1.63 -7.32
N VAL A 245 10.70 2.47 -7.44
CA VAL A 245 10.88 3.85 -7.88
C VAL A 245 11.68 4.66 -6.87
N ALA A 246 11.40 4.52 -5.57
CA ALA A 246 12.19 5.16 -4.51
C ALA A 246 13.68 4.75 -4.53
N GLN A 247 13.97 3.53 -5.02
CA GLN A 247 15.33 3.03 -5.26
C GLN A 247 15.95 3.48 -6.60
N GLY A 248 15.27 4.34 -7.37
CA GLY A 248 15.72 4.78 -8.69
C GLY A 248 15.58 3.75 -9.81
N LYS A 249 14.79 2.67 -9.59
CA LYS A 249 14.60 1.55 -10.53
C LYS A 249 13.34 1.72 -11.41
N LEU A 250 13.04 2.94 -11.85
CA LEU A 250 11.87 3.21 -12.71
C LEU A 250 11.89 2.38 -14.00
N LYS A 251 13.05 2.10 -14.57
CA LYS A 251 13.17 1.26 -15.76
C LYS A 251 12.60 -0.14 -15.52
N ASP A 252 12.93 -0.76 -14.38
CA ASP A 252 12.44 -2.09 -14.02
C ASP A 252 10.91 -2.09 -13.82
N VAL A 253 10.36 -0.99 -13.28
CA VAL A 253 8.91 -0.78 -13.14
C VAL A 253 8.23 -0.72 -14.51
N LEU A 254 8.76 0.08 -15.46
CA LEU A 254 8.19 0.18 -16.80
C LEU A 254 8.26 -1.13 -17.58
N GLU A 255 9.36 -1.86 -17.46
CA GLU A 255 9.52 -3.20 -18.04
C GLU A 255 8.53 -4.20 -17.40
N GLY A 256 8.37 -4.15 -16.07
CA GLY A 256 7.39 -4.96 -15.35
C GLY A 256 5.94 -4.68 -15.78
N ILE A 257 5.57 -3.40 -15.93
CA ILE A 257 4.26 -3.00 -16.46
C ILE A 257 4.05 -3.57 -17.86
N LYS A 258 5.03 -3.37 -18.76
CA LYS A 258 4.95 -3.87 -20.14
C LYS A 258 4.80 -5.39 -20.19
N LEU A 259 5.51 -6.12 -19.34
CA LEU A 259 5.45 -7.57 -19.28
C LEU A 259 4.11 -8.06 -18.73
N ARG A 260 3.73 -7.60 -17.52
CA ARG A 260 2.60 -8.15 -16.78
C ARG A 260 1.24 -7.69 -17.32
N TRP A 261 1.04 -6.39 -17.52
CA TRP A 261 -0.20 -5.88 -18.11
C TRP A 261 -0.27 -6.10 -19.63
N GLY A 262 0.88 -6.13 -20.31
CA GLY A 262 0.97 -6.52 -21.71
C GLY A 262 0.43 -7.93 -21.97
N GLU A 263 0.50 -8.82 -20.99
CA GLU A 263 -0.11 -10.14 -21.08
C GLU A 263 -1.64 -10.06 -21.12
N MET A 264 -2.28 -9.20 -20.34
CA MET A 264 -3.73 -8.98 -20.37
C MET A 264 -4.19 -8.50 -21.76
N THR A 265 -3.42 -7.63 -22.42
CA THR A 265 -3.77 -7.08 -23.73
C THR A 265 -3.77 -8.13 -24.85
N ARG A 266 -3.03 -9.24 -24.68
CA ARG A 266 -3.01 -10.34 -25.66
C ARG A 266 -4.36 -11.06 -25.79
N TYR A 267 -5.24 -10.89 -24.81
CA TYR A 267 -6.55 -11.52 -24.77
C TYR A 267 -7.68 -10.59 -25.25
N ASP A 268 -7.34 -9.52 -25.98
CA ASP A 268 -8.31 -8.49 -26.42
C ASP A 268 -9.11 -7.87 -25.27
N CYS A 269 -8.52 -7.83 -24.08
CA CYS A 269 -9.14 -7.24 -22.89
C CYS A 269 -8.86 -5.74 -22.85
N LYS A 270 -9.93 -4.95 -22.65
CA LYS A 270 -9.86 -3.49 -22.54
C LYS A 270 -9.89 -3.00 -21.08
N THR A 271 -9.83 -3.91 -20.15
CA THR A 271 -9.91 -3.66 -18.70
C THR A 271 -8.75 -4.33 -17.99
N CYS A 272 -8.41 -3.88 -16.78
CA CYS A 272 -7.43 -4.53 -15.94
C CYS A 272 -8.09 -5.63 -15.10
N TRP A 273 -7.36 -6.74 -14.90
CA TRP A 273 -7.86 -7.94 -14.25
C TRP A 273 -7.44 -7.99 -12.77
N GLU A 274 -8.23 -8.67 -11.94
CA GLU A 274 -7.98 -8.82 -10.50
C GLU A 274 -6.63 -9.48 -10.22
N VAL A 275 -6.30 -10.55 -10.95
CA VAL A 275 -5.04 -11.27 -10.85
C VAL A 275 -4.43 -11.47 -12.23
N PHE A 276 -3.13 -11.74 -12.26
CA PHE A 276 -2.45 -12.05 -13.52
C PHE A 276 -2.87 -13.41 -14.08
N PRO A 277 -2.82 -13.60 -15.42
CA PRO A 277 -3.03 -14.90 -16.03
C PRO A 277 -2.11 -15.96 -15.43
N GLY A 278 -2.65 -17.17 -15.21
CA GLY A 278 -1.91 -18.29 -14.63
C GLY A 278 -2.03 -18.43 -13.11
N PHE A 279 -2.66 -17.49 -12.42
CA PHE A 279 -2.94 -17.64 -10.99
C PHE A 279 -4.00 -18.73 -10.72
N TYR A 280 -5.04 -18.82 -11.55
CA TYR A 280 -6.04 -19.88 -11.50
C TYR A 280 -5.83 -20.89 -12.62
N GLU A 281 -5.96 -22.17 -12.29
CA GLU A 281 -5.82 -23.27 -13.27
C GLU A 281 -6.97 -23.27 -14.30
N VAL A 282 -8.19 -22.92 -13.87
CA VAL A 282 -9.42 -23.06 -14.65
C VAL A 282 -9.87 -21.77 -15.33
N SER A 283 -9.47 -20.61 -14.78
CA SER A 283 -9.83 -19.29 -15.32
C SER A 283 -8.62 -18.37 -15.37
N ARG A 284 -8.64 -17.41 -16.30
CA ARG A 284 -7.54 -16.46 -16.45
C ARG A 284 -7.48 -15.48 -15.30
N THR A 285 -8.62 -15.16 -14.72
CA THR A 285 -8.77 -14.24 -13.57
C THR A 285 -10.13 -14.45 -12.92
N ARG A 286 -10.31 -13.91 -11.71
CA ARG A 286 -11.58 -13.94 -10.99
C ARG A 286 -12.51 -12.82 -11.45
N SER A 287 -11.99 -11.60 -11.56
CA SER A 287 -12.70 -10.44 -12.11
C SER A 287 -11.93 -9.86 -13.28
N TYR A 288 -12.63 -9.61 -14.40
CA TYR A 288 -12.05 -9.04 -15.61
C TYR A 288 -12.07 -7.50 -15.63
N CYS A 289 -12.67 -6.85 -14.64
CA CYS A 289 -12.67 -5.40 -14.49
C CYS A 289 -12.45 -5.07 -13.02
N HIS A 290 -11.20 -4.74 -12.67
CA HIS A 290 -10.80 -4.55 -11.29
C HIS A 290 -9.91 -3.31 -11.15
N SER A 291 -10.42 -2.32 -10.42
CA SER A 291 -9.80 -0.99 -10.34
C SER A 291 -8.43 -0.99 -9.66
N TRP A 292 -8.19 -1.83 -8.67
CA TRP A 292 -6.88 -1.93 -8.01
C TRP A 292 -5.71 -2.26 -8.95
N SER A 293 -6.04 -2.75 -10.14
CA SER A 293 -5.05 -3.15 -11.16
C SER A 293 -4.71 -2.03 -12.15
N THR A 294 -5.22 -0.81 -11.96
CA THR A 294 -4.99 0.31 -12.87
C THR A 294 -3.73 1.12 -12.53
N SER A 295 -2.89 0.61 -11.65
CA SER A 295 -1.63 1.23 -11.23
C SER A 295 -0.66 1.65 -12.34
N PRO A 296 -0.63 1.03 -13.55
CA PRO A 296 0.18 1.56 -14.65
C PRO A 296 -0.09 3.03 -14.97
N ALA A 297 -1.36 3.48 -14.93
CA ALA A 297 -1.70 4.88 -15.18
C ALA A 297 -1.05 5.83 -14.15
N TYR A 298 -1.01 5.41 -12.89
CA TYR A 298 -0.36 6.16 -11.83
C TYR A 298 1.16 6.25 -12.03
N PHE A 299 1.85 5.12 -12.31
CA PHE A 299 3.30 5.11 -12.49
C PHE A 299 3.74 5.87 -13.75
N LEU A 300 2.97 5.78 -14.83
CA LEU A 300 3.23 6.55 -16.04
C LEU A 300 3.01 8.04 -15.81
N GLY A 301 1.89 8.43 -15.20
CA GLY A 301 1.54 9.82 -14.95
C GLY A 301 2.47 10.51 -13.96
N ARG A 302 2.83 9.84 -12.88
CA ARG A 302 3.67 10.42 -11.82
C ARG A 302 5.16 10.35 -12.14
N TYR A 303 5.67 9.14 -12.42
CA TYR A 303 7.09 8.88 -12.44
C TYR A 303 7.70 8.92 -13.84
N ALA A 304 7.03 8.38 -14.87
CA ALA A 304 7.55 8.48 -16.23
C ALA A 304 7.43 9.90 -16.76
N LEU A 305 6.34 10.60 -16.45
CA LEU A 305 6.18 12.02 -16.75
C LEU A 305 7.15 12.90 -15.93
N GLY A 306 7.54 12.41 -14.75
CA GLY A 306 8.53 13.06 -13.90
C GLY A 306 8.01 14.27 -13.13
N VAL A 307 6.76 14.24 -12.71
CA VAL A 307 6.16 15.28 -11.85
C VAL A 307 6.11 14.78 -10.42
N GLU A 308 6.93 15.36 -9.57
CA GLU A 308 6.97 15.06 -8.14
C GLU A 308 6.18 16.13 -7.36
N ARG A 309 5.31 15.68 -6.45
CA ARG A 309 4.70 16.56 -5.46
C ARG A 309 5.75 16.89 -4.39
N ALA A 310 6.34 18.08 -4.44
CA ALA A 310 7.37 18.52 -3.51
C ALA A 310 6.78 19.06 -2.20
N ALA A 311 5.53 19.56 -2.24
CA ALA A 311 4.76 19.93 -1.06
C ALA A 311 3.31 19.42 -1.16
N ASP A 312 2.67 19.22 0.00
CA ASP A 312 1.29 18.78 0.07
C ASP A 312 0.35 19.73 -0.67
N GLY A 313 -0.69 19.17 -1.30
CA GLY A 313 -1.64 19.92 -2.11
C GLY A 313 -1.08 20.39 -3.44
N PHE A 314 0.11 19.93 -3.86
CA PHE A 314 0.82 20.39 -5.05
C PHE A 314 1.15 21.89 -5.02
N ASP A 315 1.34 22.48 -3.84
CA ASP A 315 1.76 23.86 -3.69
C ASP A 315 3.16 24.07 -4.27
N GLU A 316 3.99 23.03 -4.25
CA GLU A 316 5.26 22.96 -4.92
C GLU A 316 5.37 21.65 -5.70
N ILE A 317 5.89 21.74 -6.91
CA ILE A 317 6.22 20.58 -7.75
C ILE A 317 7.70 20.61 -8.11
N ARG A 318 8.27 19.44 -8.30
CA ARG A 318 9.58 19.26 -8.89
C ARG A 318 9.47 18.46 -10.17
N LEU A 319 10.14 18.92 -11.23
CA LEU A 319 10.24 18.18 -12.47
C LEU A 319 11.53 17.38 -12.49
N HIS A 320 11.41 16.07 -12.58
CA HIS A 320 12.53 15.16 -12.55
C HIS A 320 12.30 13.96 -13.48
N ALA A 321 12.61 14.13 -14.77
CA ALA A 321 12.58 13.02 -15.72
C ALA A 321 13.73 12.05 -15.44
N VAL A 322 13.40 10.93 -14.80
CA VAL A 322 14.36 9.85 -14.51
C VAL A 322 14.77 9.16 -15.80
N ASP A 323 16.02 8.72 -15.89
CA ASP A 323 16.47 7.88 -17.01
C ASP A 323 15.95 6.45 -16.84
N ALA A 324 14.90 6.15 -17.57
CA ALA A 324 14.26 4.84 -17.60
C ALA A 324 14.21 4.22 -19.02
N GLY A 325 15.12 4.68 -19.89
CA GLY A 325 15.18 4.23 -21.29
C GLY A 325 14.14 4.90 -22.19
N LEU A 326 13.44 5.93 -21.71
CA LEU A 326 12.51 6.72 -22.52
C LEU A 326 13.24 7.88 -23.19
N SER A 327 12.99 8.10 -24.49
CA SER A 327 13.53 9.25 -25.23
C SER A 327 12.67 10.51 -25.08
N TRP A 328 11.38 10.34 -24.77
CA TRP A 328 10.44 11.43 -24.51
C TRP A 328 9.25 10.93 -23.69
N CYS A 329 8.54 11.84 -23.07
CA CYS A 329 7.26 11.62 -22.43
C CYS A 329 6.42 12.89 -22.52
N GLU A 330 5.10 12.71 -22.65
CA GLU A 330 4.14 13.81 -22.70
C GLU A 330 2.87 13.39 -21.97
N GLY A 331 2.30 14.29 -21.20
CA GLY A 331 1.07 14.05 -20.46
C GLY A 331 0.67 15.21 -19.57
N SER A 332 -0.37 14.99 -18.78
CA SER A 332 -0.86 15.98 -17.84
C SER A 332 -1.19 15.35 -16.50
N ILE A 333 -1.02 16.15 -15.43
CA ILE A 333 -1.41 15.81 -14.09
C ILE A 333 -2.42 16.85 -13.60
N PRO A 334 -3.60 16.43 -13.13
CA PRO A 334 -4.53 17.32 -12.46
C PRO A 334 -4.02 17.63 -11.05
N THR A 335 -4.23 18.88 -10.62
CA THR A 335 -3.97 19.30 -9.25
C THR A 335 -5.12 20.19 -8.76
N ARG A 336 -5.16 20.48 -7.47
CA ARG A 336 -6.14 21.43 -6.92
C ARG A 336 -5.97 22.85 -7.48
N HIS A 337 -4.84 23.17 -8.07
CA HIS A 337 -4.54 24.47 -8.69
C HIS A 337 -4.79 24.52 -10.19
N GLY A 338 -5.19 23.39 -10.79
CA GLY A 338 -5.38 23.23 -12.23
C GLY A 338 -4.55 22.10 -12.81
N ARG A 339 -4.55 21.99 -14.12
CA ARG A 339 -3.82 20.95 -14.84
C ARG A 339 -2.40 21.40 -15.12
N ILE A 340 -1.44 20.51 -14.92
CA ILE A 340 -0.04 20.70 -15.29
C ILE A 340 0.20 19.86 -16.53
N ASP A 341 0.45 20.50 -17.66
CA ASP A 341 0.84 19.85 -18.91
C ASP A 341 2.37 19.80 -18.99
N VAL A 342 2.93 18.62 -19.20
CA VAL A 342 4.39 18.42 -19.24
C VAL A 342 4.74 17.62 -20.48
N ARG A 343 5.73 18.09 -21.19
CA ARG A 343 6.45 17.34 -22.21
C ARG A 343 7.93 17.42 -21.98
N TRP A 344 8.61 16.30 -22.05
CA TRP A 344 10.06 16.29 -22.07
C TRP A 344 10.61 15.38 -23.15
N SER A 345 11.78 15.73 -23.64
CA SER A 345 12.56 14.89 -24.55
C SER A 345 14.01 14.89 -24.14
N ARG A 346 14.74 13.82 -24.47
CA ARG A 346 16.19 13.71 -24.19
C ARG A 346 16.99 13.95 -25.46
N GLU A 347 17.93 14.87 -25.37
CA GLU A 347 19.04 15.03 -26.29
C GLU A 347 20.33 14.72 -25.50
N GLY A 348 20.87 13.52 -25.70
CA GLY A 348 21.96 13.01 -24.84
C GLY A 348 21.44 12.63 -23.44
N THR A 349 22.13 13.08 -22.40
CA THR A 349 21.84 12.71 -21.01
C THR A 349 20.86 13.66 -20.31
N ARG A 350 20.61 14.85 -20.85
CA ARG A 350 19.80 15.88 -20.19
C ARG A 350 18.38 15.94 -20.77
N PRO A 351 17.35 15.95 -19.90
CA PRO A 351 15.99 16.21 -20.35
C PRO A 351 15.80 17.70 -20.67
N LYS A 352 15.06 17.97 -21.74
CA LYS A 352 14.51 19.29 -22.07
C LYS A 352 13.01 19.25 -21.78
N TYR A 353 12.51 20.21 -21.01
CA TYR A 353 11.10 20.32 -20.64
C TYR A 353 10.41 21.40 -21.46
N LEU A 354 9.18 21.14 -21.81
CA LEU A 354 8.18 22.08 -22.26
C LEU A 354 6.98 21.99 -21.31
N LEU A 355 6.58 23.12 -20.73
CA LEU A 355 5.48 23.26 -19.79
C LEU A 355 4.36 24.06 -20.43
#